data_f80b2f4201b06f84a4c6cca6e383d20b
#
_entry.id   f80b2f4201b06f84a4c6cca6e383d20b
#
_cell.length_a   1.000
_cell.length_b   1.000
_cell.length_c   1.000
_cell.angle_alpha   90.00
_cell.angle_beta   90.00
_cell.angle_gamma   90.00
#
_symmetry.space_group_name_H-M   'P 1'
#
loop_
_entity.id
_entity.type
_entity.pdbx_description
1 polymer ?
#
loop_
_entity_poly.entity_id
_entity_poly.type
_entity_poly.pdbx_seq_one_letter_code
_entity_poly.pdbx_strand_id
1 'polypeptide(L)'
;ETILPVDMMPRSTNEVPSLAMVMVIDHSGSMSSAGDPVSGATNLDLAITAADRAVEELTENDYVGVVTFDDRYDWQLPITKVEDKDEIHKAIESVAEGGGTTIKPALSAALNEIVKCDADIKHVILLTDGQGEDRNYGSIIQSYVDSGVTLSTVAVGADSDQSLLQTIARGCSGRYYYCDNGTDMPKIFA
;
A
#
# COMPACT_ATOMS: atom_id res chain seq x y z
N GLU A 1 14.32 -9.74 -47.01
CA GLU A 1 13.37 -9.91 -45.88
C GLU A 1 14.10 -9.57 -44.59
N THR A 2 13.73 -8.44 -43.98
CA THR A 2 14.32 -8.03 -42.72
C THR A 2 13.55 -8.73 -41.61
N ILE A 3 14.16 -9.72 -40.97
CA ILE A 3 13.58 -10.36 -39.79
C ILE A 3 13.83 -9.45 -38.62
N LEU A 4 12.73 -8.92 -38.03
CA LEU A 4 12.82 -8.13 -36.81
C LEU A 4 13.24 -9.03 -35.64
N PRO A 5 14.13 -8.60 -34.75
CA PRO A 5 14.43 -9.32 -33.52
C PRO A 5 13.15 -9.57 -32.68
N VAL A 6 13.12 -10.69 -31.98
CA VAL A 6 11.96 -11.07 -31.14
C VAL A 6 11.61 -9.98 -30.14
N ASP A 7 12.59 -9.27 -29.65
CA ASP A 7 12.42 -8.16 -28.69
C ASP A 7 11.71 -6.93 -29.26
N MET A 8 11.59 -6.85 -30.59
CA MET A 8 10.91 -5.74 -31.26
C MET A 8 9.51 -6.13 -31.75
N MET A 9 9.08 -7.35 -31.50
CA MET A 9 7.71 -7.75 -31.81
C MET A 9 6.74 -7.09 -30.83
N PRO A 10 5.64 -6.47 -31.31
CA PRO A 10 4.65 -5.91 -30.41
C PRO A 10 4.08 -7.04 -29.54
N ARG A 11 4.06 -6.82 -28.23
CA ARG A 11 3.38 -7.72 -27.30
C ARG A 11 1.91 -7.83 -27.69
N SER A 12 1.35 -9.00 -27.47
CA SER A 12 -0.07 -9.21 -27.71
C SER A 12 -0.88 -8.13 -26.97
N THR A 13 -1.82 -7.51 -27.67
CA THR A 13 -2.69 -6.45 -27.10
C THR A 13 -3.55 -6.96 -25.95
N ASN A 14 -3.58 -8.29 -25.70
CA ASN A 14 -4.34 -8.92 -24.63
C ASN A 14 -3.53 -9.16 -23.35
N GLU A 15 -2.23 -8.87 -23.36
CA GLU A 15 -1.39 -9.00 -22.17
C GLU A 15 -1.51 -7.76 -21.29
N VAL A 16 -2.20 -7.91 -20.16
CA VAL A 16 -2.22 -6.91 -19.10
C VAL A 16 -0.96 -7.11 -18.24
N PRO A 17 -0.17 -6.05 -17.97
CA PRO A 17 0.98 -6.16 -17.09
C PRO A 17 0.60 -6.71 -15.73
N SER A 18 1.41 -7.62 -15.18
CA SER A 18 1.22 -8.12 -13.83
C SER A 18 1.64 -7.07 -12.81
N LEU A 19 0.89 -6.98 -11.72
CA LEU A 19 1.11 -6.05 -10.63
C LEU A 19 1.45 -6.82 -9.36
N ALA A 20 2.50 -6.40 -8.66
CA ALA A 20 2.72 -6.78 -7.28
C ALA A 20 2.39 -5.58 -6.40
N MET A 21 1.49 -5.77 -5.46
CA MET A 21 1.05 -4.73 -4.53
C MET A 21 1.30 -5.17 -3.10
N VAL A 22 1.97 -4.34 -2.32
CA VAL A 22 2.07 -4.52 -0.87
C VAL A 22 1.36 -3.37 -0.19
N MET A 23 0.41 -3.70 0.67
CA MET A 23 -0.27 -2.73 1.50
C MET A 23 0.40 -2.69 2.87
N VAL A 24 0.83 -1.51 3.28
CA VAL A 24 1.48 -1.27 4.58
C VAL A 24 0.48 -0.51 5.44
N ILE A 25 -0.08 -1.21 6.42
CA ILE A 25 -1.22 -0.72 7.21
C ILE A 25 -0.75 -0.37 8.62
N ASP A 26 -0.95 0.88 8.99
CA ASP A 26 -0.74 1.37 10.35
C ASP A 26 -1.86 0.86 11.26
N HIS A 27 -1.48 0.11 12.30
CA HIS A 27 -2.41 -0.30 13.35
C HIS A 27 -2.04 0.24 14.74
N SER A 28 -1.25 1.32 14.77
CA SER A 28 -0.86 1.99 16.01
C SER A 28 -2.04 2.53 16.80
N GLY A 29 -1.79 2.91 18.05
CA GLY A 29 -2.84 3.40 18.94
C GLY A 29 -3.58 4.63 18.42
N SER A 30 -2.93 5.52 17.65
CA SER A 30 -3.58 6.68 17.03
C SER A 30 -4.64 6.28 15.99
N MET A 31 -4.53 5.09 15.41
CA MET A 31 -5.50 4.56 14.45
C MET A 31 -6.82 4.13 15.08
N SER A 32 -6.88 4.05 16.41
CA SER A 32 -8.14 3.79 17.14
C SER A 32 -9.02 5.05 17.28
N SER A 33 -8.50 6.21 16.92
CA SER A 33 -9.26 7.46 16.94
C SER A 33 -10.41 7.43 15.95
N ALA A 34 -11.49 8.17 16.24
CA ALA A 34 -12.63 8.29 15.34
C ALA A 34 -12.18 8.99 14.04
N GLY A 35 -12.18 8.23 12.96
CA GLY A 35 -11.84 8.71 11.62
C GLY A 35 -13.02 9.36 10.93
N ASP A 36 -14.20 8.84 11.15
CA ASP A 36 -15.46 9.37 10.62
C ASP A 36 -16.40 9.71 11.81
N PRO A 37 -16.62 11.00 12.07
CA PRO A 37 -17.48 11.41 13.20
C PRO A 37 -18.96 11.05 13.00
N VAL A 38 -19.39 10.73 11.79
CA VAL A 38 -20.80 10.41 11.50
C VAL A 38 -21.08 8.93 11.76
N SER A 39 -20.24 8.03 11.25
CA SER A 39 -20.44 6.58 11.40
C SER A 39 -19.77 6.03 12.66
N GLY A 40 -18.83 6.76 13.26
CA GLY A 40 -18.01 6.28 14.37
C GLY A 40 -16.89 5.32 13.95
N ALA A 41 -16.66 5.13 12.66
CA ALA A 41 -15.56 4.31 12.16
C ALA A 41 -14.21 4.87 12.61
N THR A 42 -13.31 4.01 13.08
CA THR A 42 -11.96 4.41 13.47
C THR A 42 -11.08 4.62 12.24
N ASN A 43 -9.93 5.26 12.43
CA ASN A 43 -8.93 5.38 11.37
C ASN A 43 -8.52 3.99 10.85
N LEU A 44 -8.38 3.01 11.75
CA LEU A 44 -8.08 1.63 11.35
C LEU A 44 -9.20 1.02 10.50
N ASP A 45 -10.47 1.25 10.86
CA ASP A 45 -11.60 0.79 10.05
C ASP A 45 -11.57 1.38 8.64
N LEU A 46 -11.24 2.66 8.51
CA LEU A 46 -11.09 3.31 7.21
C LEU A 46 -9.92 2.73 6.40
N ALA A 47 -8.80 2.47 7.05
CA ALA A 47 -7.64 1.85 6.40
C ALA A 47 -7.95 0.43 5.91
N ILE A 48 -8.63 -0.37 6.71
CA ILE A 48 -9.06 -1.72 6.35
C ILE A 48 -10.01 -1.68 5.16
N THR A 49 -10.98 -0.78 5.17
CA THR A 49 -11.90 -0.60 4.05
C THR A 49 -11.17 -0.21 2.77
N ALA A 50 -10.21 0.69 2.85
CA ALA A 50 -9.37 1.08 1.72
C ALA A 50 -8.58 -0.11 1.15
N ALA A 51 -7.97 -0.88 2.03
CA ALA A 51 -7.19 -2.06 1.65
C ALA A 51 -8.06 -3.12 0.97
N ASP A 52 -9.25 -3.38 1.52
CA ASP A 52 -10.20 -4.33 0.92
C ASP A 52 -10.62 -3.90 -0.49
N ARG A 53 -10.83 -2.63 -0.71
CA ARG A 53 -11.19 -2.11 -2.03
C ARG A 53 -10.03 -2.20 -3.02
N ALA A 54 -8.80 -1.98 -2.58
CA ALA A 54 -7.62 -2.15 -3.42
C ALA A 54 -7.51 -3.60 -3.91
N VAL A 55 -7.81 -4.57 -3.07
CA VAL A 55 -7.78 -5.99 -3.42
C VAL A 55 -8.80 -6.32 -4.52
N GLU A 56 -9.98 -5.67 -4.50
CA GLU A 56 -11.02 -5.92 -5.51
C GLU A 56 -10.57 -5.52 -6.93
N GLU A 57 -9.64 -4.59 -7.07
CA GLU A 57 -9.09 -4.18 -8.36
C GLU A 57 -8.02 -5.15 -8.90
N LEU A 58 -7.53 -6.08 -8.07
CA LEU A 58 -6.51 -7.04 -8.48
C LEU A 58 -7.12 -8.22 -9.23
N THR A 59 -6.30 -8.83 -10.09
CA THR A 59 -6.65 -10.03 -10.86
C THR A 59 -5.83 -11.23 -10.40
N GLU A 60 -6.18 -12.42 -10.85
CA GLU A 60 -5.46 -13.65 -10.52
C GLU A 60 -4.00 -13.67 -11.03
N ASN A 61 -3.64 -12.78 -11.95
CA ASN A 61 -2.27 -12.61 -12.44
C ASN A 61 -1.41 -11.71 -11.56
N ASP A 62 -2.02 -11.07 -10.57
CA ASP A 62 -1.36 -10.13 -9.68
C ASP A 62 -0.89 -10.81 -8.40
N TYR A 63 -0.04 -10.09 -7.66
CA TYR A 63 0.45 -10.52 -6.36
C TYR A 63 0.06 -9.49 -5.30
N VAL A 64 -0.19 -9.93 -4.09
CA VAL A 64 -0.53 -9.06 -2.97
C VAL A 64 0.17 -9.50 -1.70
N GLY A 65 0.61 -8.55 -0.90
CA GLY A 65 1.11 -8.77 0.45
C GLY A 65 0.56 -7.70 1.39
N VAL A 66 0.49 -8.02 2.66
CA VAL A 66 0.01 -7.09 3.70
C VAL A 66 1.01 -7.07 4.83
N VAL A 67 1.56 -5.89 5.10
CA VAL A 67 2.41 -5.60 6.26
C VAL A 67 1.62 -4.72 7.20
N THR A 68 1.61 -5.06 8.47
CA THR A 68 1.06 -4.20 9.51
C THR A 68 2.18 -3.68 10.39
N PHE A 69 2.01 -2.49 10.94
CA PHE A 69 3.02 -1.94 11.83
C PHE A 69 2.42 -1.10 12.96
N ASP A 70 3.13 -1.12 14.07
CA ASP A 70 3.01 -0.22 15.20
C ASP A 70 4.42 0.29 15.54
N ASP A 71 4.98 -0.06 16.68
CA ASP A 71 6.41 0.11 16.98
C ASP A 71 7.29 -0.98 16.33
N ARG A 72 6.64 -2.01 15.76
CA ARG A 72 7.25 -3.10 14.99
C ARG A 72 6.45 -3.29 13.71
N TYR A 73 6.94 -4.17 12.84
CA TYR A 73 6.18 -4.60 11.68
C TYR A 73 6.03 -6.12 11.67
N ASP A 74 4.91 -6.56 11.10
CA ASP A 74 4.61 -7.97 10.88
C ASP A 74 4.01 -8.18 9.49
N TRP A 75 4.34 -9.31 8.88
CA TRP A 75 3.68 -9.74 7.66
C TRP A 75 2.37 -10.42 8.02
N GLN A 76 1.28 -9.69 7.90
CA GLN A 76 -0.06 -10.23 8.07
C GLN A 76 -0.40 -11.23 6.95
N LEU A 77 0.07 -10.94 5.74
CA LEU A 77 0.00 -11.81 4.59
C LEU A 77 1.29 -11.67 3.78
N PRO A 78 2.13 -12.72 3.69
CA PRO A 78 3.27 -12.70 2.78
C PRO A 78 2.83 -12.51 1.33
N ILE A 79 3.70 -11.96 0.48
CA ILE A 79 3.37 -11.73 -0.92
C ILE A 79 3.00 -13.04 -1.58
N THR A 80 1.79 -13.12 -2.14
CA THR A 80 1.24 -14.29 -2.77
C THR A 80 0.41 -13.91 -3.99
N LYS A 81 0.19 -14.86 -4.90
CA LYS A 81 -0.74 -14.64 -6.01
C LYS A 81 -2.16 -14.44 -5.50
N VAL A 82 -2.92 -13.61 -6.23
CA VAL A 82 -4.32 -13.32 -5.92
C VAL A 82 -5.19 -14.48 -6.43
N GLU A 83 -5.18 -15.60 -5.71
CA GLU A 83 -5.96 -16.79 -6.05
C GLU A 83 -7.27 -16.86 -5.26
N ASP A 84 -7.20 -16.47 -3.98
CA ASP A 84 -8.36 -16.47 -3.08
C ASP A 84 -8.50 -15.12 -2.40
N LYS A 85 -9.36 -14.27 -2.95
CA LYS A 85 -9.63 -12.94 -2.40
C LYS A 85 -10.26 -13.00 -1.01
N ASP A 86 -11.02 -14.03 -0.69
CA ASP A 86 -11.64 -14.18 0.63
C ASP A 86 -10.60 -14.37 1.72
N GLU A 87 -9.54 -15.14 1.46
CA GLU A 87 -8.42 -15.27 2.42
C GLU A 87 -7.66 -13.96 2.59
N ILE A 88 -7.48 -13.20 1.51
CA ILE A 88 -6.82 -11.90 1.54
C ILE A 88 -7.64 -10.91 2.37
N HIS A 89 -8.94 -10.84 2.14
CA HIS A 89 -9.86 -10.00 2.94
C HIS A 89 -9.85 -10.38 4.41
N LYS A 90 -9.84 -11.67 4.73
CA LYS A 90 -9.75 -12.13 6.12
C LYS A 90 -8.45 -11.69 6.79
N ALA A 91 -7.33 -11.75 6.09
CA ALA A 91 -6.04 -11.29 6.61
C ALA A 91 -6.09 -9.78 6.90
N ILE A 92 -6.65 -8.98 6.00
CA ILE A 92 -6.79 -7.54 6.17
C ILE A 92 -7.73 -7.22 7.34
N GLU A 93 -8.88 -7.86 7.40
CA GLU A 93 -9.90 -7.63 8.42
C GLU A 93 -9.50 -8.13 9.81
N SER A 94 -8.51 -9.01 9.90
CA SER A 94 -7.98 -9.49 11.18
C SER A 94 -7.00 -8.53 11.85
N VAL A 95 -6.63 -7.42 11.20
CA VAL A 95 -5.72 -6.43 11.77
C VAL A 95 -6.36 -5.76 12.96
N ALA A 96 -5.70 -5.84 14.11
CA ALA A 96 -6.16 -5.28 15.37
C ALA A 96 -5.23 -4.14 15.82
N GLU A 97 -5.73 -3.29 16.70
CA GLU A 97 -4.98 -2.17 17.24
C GLU A 97 -3.72 -2.60 17.99
N GLY A 98 -2.67 -1.79 17.88
CA GLY A 98 -1.37 -2.03 18.48
C GLY A 98 -0.84 -0.85 19.29
N GLY A 99 0.47 -0.72 19.33
CA GLY A 99 1.19 0.24 20.18
C GLY A 99 1.60 1.55 19.51
N GLY A 100 2.91 1.82 19.48
CA GLY A 100 3.49 3.04 18.91
C GLY A 100 3.48 3.07 17.39
N THR A 101 4.20 4.03 16.77
CA THR A 101 4.18 4.20 15.31
C THR A 101 5.59 4.39 14.75
N THR A 102 6.11 3.38 14.07
CA THR A 102 7.40 3.43 13.40
C THR A 102 7.24 2.98 11.95
N ILE A 103 7.20 3.95 11.02
CA ILE A 103 6.81 3.72 9.62
C ILE A 103 7.96 3.16 8.79
N LYS A 104 9.19 3.68 8.94
CA LYS A 104 10.32 3.34 8.06
C LYS A 104 10.66 1.86 8.00
N PRO A 105 10.76 1.12 9.11
CA PRO A 105 11.04 -0.31 9.05
C PRO A 105 10.02 -1.11 8.26
N ALA A 106 8.73 -0.74 8.37
CA ALA A 106 7.67 -1.38 7.61
C ALA A 106 7.81 -1.13 6.10
N LEU A 107 8.14 0.10 5.71
CA LEU A 107 8.39 0.46 4.32
C LEU A 107 9.62 -0.27 3.77
N SER A 108 10.68 -0.40 4.56
CA SER A 108 11.87 -1.16 4.18
C SER A 108 11.58 -2.64 4.00
N ALA A 109 10.78 -3.22 4.90
CA ALA A 109 10.38 -4.63 4.81
C ALA A 109 9.55 -4.89 3.55
N ALA A 110 8.59 -4.01 3.25
CA ALA A 110 7.79 -4.10 2.04
C ALA A 110 8.67 -4.05 0.77
N LEU A 111 9.59 -3.11 0.72
CA LEU A 111 10.52 -2.95 -0.40
C LEU A 111 11.39 -4.20 -0.60
N ASN A 112 11.99 -4.71 0.47
CA ASN A 112 12.90 -5.86 0.41
C ASN A 112 12.22 -7.11 -0.14
N GLU A 113 10.94 -7.29 0.12
CA GLU A 113 10.19 -8.44 -0.37
C GLU A 113 9.61 -8.22 -1.77
N ILE A 114 9.10 -7.02 -2.07
CA ILE A 114 8.47 -6.76 -3.36
C ILE A 114 9.48 -6.77 -4.52
N VAL A 115 10.73 -6.39 -4.28
CA VAL A 115 11.77 -6.42 -5.31
C VAL A 115 12.10 -7.84 -5.77
N LYS A 116 11.82 -8.85 -4.95
CA LYS A 116 12.01 -10.27 -5.28
C LYS A 116 10.86 -10.83 -6.12
N CYS A 117 9.75 -10.12 -6.21
CA CYS A 117 8.56 -10.58 -6.91
C CYS A 117 8.75 -10.45 -8.42
N ASP A 118 8.34 -11.48 -9.17
CA ASP A 118 8.39 -11.48 -10.63
C ASP A 118 7.10 -10.87 -11.19
N ALA A 119 7.01 -9.54 -11.11
CA ALA A 119 5.89 -8.76 -11.63
C ALA A 119 6.39 -7.59 -12.46
N ASP A 120 5.59 -7.20 -13.46
CA ASP A 120 5.94 -6.08 -14.36
C ASP A 120 5.91 -4.74 -13.64
N ILE A 121 4.93 -4.56 -12.76
CA ILE A 121 4.73 -3.34 -11.96
C ILE A 121 4.81 -3.70 -10.49
N LYS A 122 5.57 -2.93 -9.72
CA LYS A 122 5.72 -3.11 -8.28
C LYS A 122 5.30 -1.83 -7.58
N HIS A 123 4.29 -1.94 -6.72
CA HIS A 123 3.67 -0.80 -6.07
C HIS A 123 3.40 -1.08 -4.60
N VAL A 124 3.73 -0.10 -3.75
CA VAL A 124 3.45 -0.15 -2.31
C VAL A 124 2.46 0.95 -1.97
N ILE A 125 1.49 0.63 -1.13
CA ILE A 125 0.51 1.59 -0.62
C ILE A 125 0.65 1.67 0.90
N LEU A 126 0.91 2.85 1.41
CA LEU A 126 1.00 3.14 2.83
C LEU A 126 -0.32 3.75 3.31
N LEU A 127 -0.98 3.09 4.26
CA LEU A 127 -2.23 3.54 4.86
C LEU A 127 -1.97 3.89 6.33
N THR A 128 -1.96 5.18 6.64
CA THR A 128 -1.58 5.68 7.98
C THR A 128 -2.17 7.07 8.22
N ASP A 129 -2.26 7.46 9.48
CA ASP A 129 -2.51 8.85 9.85
C ASP A 129 -1.24 9.72 9.77
N GLY A 130 -0.08 9.12 9.52
CA GLY A 130 1.19 9.83 9.39
C GLY A 130 1.78 10.34 10.69
N GLN A 131 1.18 10.04 11.83
CA GLN A 131 1.66 10.49 13.14
C GLN A 131 2.73 9.53 13.69
N GLY A 132 3.78 9.32 12.90
CA GLY A 132 4.88 8.45 13.25
C GLY A 132 5.94 9.12 14.10
N GLU A 133 6.70 8.30 14.81
CA GLU A 133 7.86 8.73 15.60
C GLU A 133 9.10 8.94 14.74
N ASP A 134 9.13 8.34 13.56
CA ASP A 134 10.25 8.44 12.63
C ASP A 134 10.40 9.85 12.07
N ARG A 135 11.64 10.14 11.73
CA ARG A 135 11.99 11.37 11.02
C ARG A 135 12.93 11.02 9.87
N ASN A 136 13.03 11.93 8.91
CA ASN A 136 14.04 11.84 7.87
C ASN A 136 13.79 10.69 6.86
N TYR A 137 12.74 10.83 6.07
CA TYR A 137 12.32 9.82 5.09
C TYR A 137 13.14 9.81 3.79
N GLY A 138 14.11 10.73 3.64
CA GLY A 138 14.87 10.87 2.40
C GLY A 138 15.57 9.59 1.93
N SER A 139 16.16 8.82 2.84
CA SER A 139 16.85 7.58 2.49
C SER A 139 15.91 6.47 2.04
N ILE A 140 14.74 6.34 2.67
CA ILE A 140 13.75 5.33 2.27
C ILE A 140 13.11 5.70 0.93
N ILE A 141 12.83 6.98 0.70
CA ILE A 141 12.33 7.47 -0.58
C ILE A 141 13.34 7.12 -1.69
N GLN A 142 14.63 7.40 -1.46
CA GLN A 142 15.67 7.11 -2.43
C GLN A 142 15.78 5.61 -2.73
N SER A 143 15.63 4.77 -1.71
CA SER A 143 15.64 3.31 -1.89
C SER A 143 14.51 2.83 -2.80
N TYR A 144 13.31 3.40 -2.66
CA TYR A 144 12.18 3.10 -3.55
C TYR A 144 12.45 3.55 -4.97
N VAL A 145 12.97 4.76 -5.16
CA VAL A 145 13.32 5.29 -6.48
C VAL A 145 14.37 4.42 -7.16
N ASP A 146 15.44 4.07 -6.45
CA ASP A 146 16.54 3.25 -6.97
C ASP A 146 16.09 1.84 -7.36
N SER A 147 15.07 1.32 -6.69
CA SER A 147 14.52 -0.02 -6.94
C SER A 147 13.43 -0.05 -8.01
N GLY A 148 12.99 1.11 -8.49
CA GLY A 148 11.90 1.21 -9.47
C GLY A 148 10.53 0.83 -8.91
N VAL A 149 10.35 0.91 -7.59
CA VAL A 149 9.09 0.64 -6.90
C VAL A 149 8.40 1.95 -6.58
N THR A 150 7.15 2.09 -6.97
CA THR A 150 6.34 3.27 -6.63
C THR A 150 5.67 3.11 -5.27
N LEU A 151 5.48 4.22 -4.57
CA LEU A 151 4.84 4.25 -3.26
C LEU A 151 3.76 5.33 -3.24
N SER A 152 2.52 4.90 -3.09
CA SER A 152 1.39 5.80 -2.84
C SER A 152 1.06 5.85 -1.37
N THR A 153 0.51 6.96 -0.91
CA THR A 153 0.11 7.14 0.48
C THR A 153 -1.38 7.47 0.57
N VAL A 154 -2.03 6.89 1.56
CA VAL A 154 -3.41 7.18 1.92
C VAL A 154 -3.41 7.77 3.32
N ALA A 155 -3.72 9.06 3.41
CA ALA A 155 -3.86 9.75 4.70
C ALA A 155 -5.24 9.42 5.29
N VAL A 156 -5.25 8.81 6.46
CA VAL A 156 -6.48 8.32 7.09
C VAL A 156 -6.81 9.22 8.28
N GLY A 157 -8.02 9.79 8.27
CA GLY A 157 -8.52 10.61 9.35
C GLY A 157 -8.21 12.09 9.21
N ALA A 158 -9.04 12.93 9.85
CA ALA A 158 -8.94 14.39 9.76
C ALA A 158 -7.65 14.95 10.37
N ASP A 159 -7.08 14.27 11.37
CA ASP A 159 -5.87 14.70 12.07
C ASP A 159 -4.59 14.11 11.46
N SER A 160 -4.66 13.56 10.25
CA SER A 160 -3.51 12.95 9.58
C SER A 160 -2.45 13.98 9.19
N ASP A 161 -1.18 13.57 9.22
CA ASP A 161 -0.06 14.40 8.74
C ASP A 161 0.00 14.37 7.21
N GLN A 162 -0.88 15.13 6.60
CA GLN A 162 -1.05 15.16 5.14
C GLN A 162 0.21 15.67 4.41
N SER A 163 0.90 16.63 4.99
CA SER A 163 2.12 17.20 4.40
C SER A 163 3.22 16.14 4.26
N LEU A 164 3.46 15.36 5.31
CA LEU A 164 4.44 14.27 5.29
C LEU A 164 4.07 13.22 4.24
N LEU A 165 2.81 12.80 4.22
CA LEU A 165 2.35 11.75 3.30
C LEU A 165 2.37 12.20 1.85
N GLN A 166 2.07 13.48 1.58
CA GLN A 166 2.24 14.06 0.25
C GLN A 166 3.71 14.03 -0.20
N THR A 167 4.62 14.39 0.70
CA THR A 167 6.06 14.39 0.41
C THR A 167 6.57 13.00 0.08
N ILE A 168 6.18 12.01 0.84
CA ILE A 168 6.57 10.60 0.60
C ILE A 168 6.05 10.12 -0.77
N ALA A 169 4.79 10.33 -1.06
CA ALA A 169 4.19 9.89 -2.32
C ALA A 169 4.85 10.56 -3.53
N ARG A 170 5.07 11.87 -3.48
CA ARG A 170 5.73 12.60 -4.57
C ARG A 170 7.15 12.12 -4.80
N GLY A 171 7.91 11.90 -3.72
CA GLY A 171 9.28 11.42 -3.82
C GLY A 171 9.41 10.04 -4.44
N CYS A 172 8.40 9.21 -4.28
CA CYS A 172 8.37 7.82 -4.79
C CYS A 172 7.56 7.67 -6.09
N SER A 173 7.25 8.75 -6.79
CA SER A 173 6.47 8.74 -8.03
C SER A 173 5.08 8.10 -7.90
N GLY A 174 4.55 8.08 -6.69
CA GLY A 174 3.22 7.60 -6.38
C GLY A 174 2.20 8.73 -6.27
N ARG A 175 1.02 8.40 -5.77
CA ARG A 175 -0.08 9.33 -5.57
C ARG A 175 -0.42 9.45 -4.11
N TYR A 176 -0.85 10.64 -3.71
CA TYR A 176 -1.37 10.92 -2.38
C TYR A 176 -2.90 10.94 -2.43
N TYR A 177 -3.50 10.31 -1.44
CA TYR A 177 -4.95 10.29 -1.27
C TYR A 177 -5.32 10.64 0.16
N TYR A 178 -6.45 11.28 0.34
CA TYR A 178 -7.00 11.61 1.65
C TYR A 178 -8.32 10.88 1.87
N CYS A 179 -8.45 10.24 3.02
CA CYS A 179 -9.63 9.49 3.42
C CYS A 179 -10.13 9.99 4.78
N ASP A 180 -11.20 10.77 4.78
CA ASP A 180 -11.87 11.22 6.01
C ASP A 180 -13.13 10.40 6.31
N ASN A 181 -13.66 9.72 5.30
CA ASN A 181 -14.78 8.79 5.44
C ASN A 181 -14.66 7.66 4.41
N GLY A 182 -15.39 6.57 4.60
CA GLY A 182 -15.31 5.41 3.72
C GLY A 182 -15.97 5.57 2.34
N THR A 183 -16.58 6.73 2.03
CA THR A 183 -17.37 6.90 0.82
C THR A 183 -16.58 7.31 -0.41
N ASP A 184 -15.42 7.94 -0.23
CA ASP A 184 -14.61 8.46 -1.33
C ASP A 184 -13.53 7.49 -1.84
N MET A 185 -13.46 6.30 -1.28
CA MET A 185 -12.41 5.32 -1.55
C MET A 185 -12.39 4.69 -2.96
N PRO A 186 -13.50 4.53 -3.69
CA PRO A 186 -13.48 3.72 -4.91
C PRO A 186 -12.66 4.30 -6.06
N LYS A 187 -12.39 5.60 -6.06
CA LYS A 187 -11.69 6.28 -7.17
C LYS A 187 -10.18 6.26 -7.05
N ILE A 188 -9.68 5.86 -5.88
CA ILE A 188 -8.26 5.91 -5.55
C ILE A 188 -7.45 4.89 -6.35
N PHE A 189 -8.05 3.76 -6.68
CA PHE A 189 -7.36 2.62 -7.27
C PHE A 189 -7.80 2.31 -8.71
N ALA A 190 -8.62 3.18 -9.28
CA ALA A 190 -9.09 3.02 -10.66
C ALA A 190 -7.97 3.24 -11.69
#